data_67db8f1c777389d93470bd1502e05b25
#
_entry.id   67db8f1c777389d93470bd1502e05b25
#
_cell.length_a   1.000
_cell.length_b   1.000
_cell.length_c   1.000
_cell.angle_alpha   90.00
_cell.angle_beta   90.00
_cell.angle_gamma   90.00
#
_symmetry.space_group_name_H-M   'P 1'
#
loop_
_entity.id
_entity.type
_entity.pdbx_description
1 polymer ?
#
loop_
_entity_poly.entity_id
_entity_poly.type
_entity_poly.pdbx_seq_one_letter_code
_entity_poly.pdbx_strand_id
1 'polypeptide(L)'
;MTAQLLDGKAVAAAIKGELAVRVAALRERGVACGLGTVLVGDDPGSHAYVAGKHRDCAEVGIYSIREDLPADATTADVEAAIDRLNADPRCTGYIVQLPLPKGIDPGPLLERIDPAKDADGLHPTNLGRLVLRVSEPLTSPLPCTPRGCLELLARYGLSVAGKHVVVVGRGTTVGRSIGLLLTRREHNATVTLTHTGTRDLDAHLRTADVIVAAAGVPGVVRAEDVAPGAIVLDVGVSRQVDEETGRTRLVGDVDPAVRDVAGWLSPNPGGVGPMTRAMLLANVVEAAEARFA
;
A
#
# COMPACT_ATOMS: atom_id res chain seq x y z
N MET A 1 -22.19 10.33 -17.39
CA MET A 1 -20.84 10.26 -18.04
C MET A 1 -20.12 9.11 -17.42
N THR A 2 -19.48 8.23 -18.17
CA THR A 2 -18.72 7.11 -17.59
C THR A 2 -17.40 7.63 -17.06
N ALA A 3 -17.02 7.24 -15.83
CA ALA A 3 -15.77 7.64 -15.19
C ALA A 3 -14.54 7.26 -16.03
N GLN A 4 -13.55 8.14 -16.06
CA GLN A 4 -12.22 7.80 -16.58
C GLN A 4 -11.53 6.83 -15.62
N LEU A 5 -10.81 5.86 -16.17
CA LEU A 5 -10.15 4.85 -15.34
C LEU A 5 -8.74 5.29 -14.94
N LEU A 6 -8.43 5.12 -13.66
CA LEU A 6 -7.09 5.24 -13.10
C LEU A 6 -6.40 3.87 -13.20
N ASP A 7 -5.75 3.60 -14.34
CA ASP A 7 -5.10 2.31 -14.60
C ASP A 7 -3.80 2.17 -13.81
N GLY A 8 -3.91 1.59 -12.62
CA GLY A 8 -2.76 1.36 -11.74
C GLY A 8 -1.79 0.30 -12.27
N LYS A 9 -2.23 -0.61 -13.14
CA LYS A 9 -1.32 -1.59 -13.77
C LYS A 9 -0.36 -0.89 -14.73
N ALA A 10 -0.86 0.00 -15.57
CA ALA A 10 -0.04 0.75 -16.52
C ALA A 10 0.95 1.67 -15.79
N VAL A 11 0.47 2.41 -14.76
CA VAL A 11 1.33 3.29 -13.97
C VAL A 11 2.39 2.49 -13.19
N ALA A 12 2.01 1.40 -12.54
CA ALA A 12 2.96 0.54 -11.82
C ALA A 12 4.03 -0.05 -12.75
N ALA A 13 3.68 -0.43 -13.99
CA ALA A 13 4.64 -0.90 -14.97
C ALA A 13 5.65 0.20 -15.36
N ALA A 14 5.19 1.43 -15.57
CA ALA A 14 6.07 2.57 -15.84
C ALA A 14 7.04 2.83 -14.68
N ILE A 15 6.54 2.85 -13.43
CA ILE A 15 7.37 3.03 -12.23
C ILE A 15 8.40 1.90 -12.10
N LYS A 16 8.02 0.65 -12.34
CA LYS A 16 8.98 -0.47 -12.32
C LYS A 16 10.09 -0.29 -13.37
N GLY A 17 9.76 0.21 -14.55
CA GLY A 17 10.76 0.56 -15.57
C GLY A 17 11.72 1.64 -15.08
N GLU A 18 11.23 2.69 -14.45
CA GLU A 18 12.04 3.76 -13.84
C GLU A 18 12.95 3.21 -12.73
N LEU A 19 12.41 2.34 -11.87
CA LEU A 19 13.17 1.69 -10.79
C LEU A 19 14.25 0.75 -11.33
N ALA A 20 14.01 0.04 -12.42
CA ALA A 20 15.02 -0.84 -13.03
C ALA A 20 16.26 -0.07 -13.47
N VAL A 21 16.10 1.13 -14.02
CA VAL A 21 17.24 2.01 -14.36
C VAL A 21 18.03 2.43 -13.12
N ARG A 22 17.32 2.81 -12.02
CA ARG A 22 17.96 3.19 -10.75
C ARG A 22 18.71 2.02 -10.11
N VAL A 23 18.13 0.81 -10.14
CA VAL A 23 18.76 -0.42 -9.62
C VAL A 23 20.00 -0.77 -10.42
N ALA A 24 19.97 -0.61 -11.75
CA ALA A 24 21.15 -0.85 -12.60
C ALA A 24 22.29 0.12 -12.22
N ALA A 25 22.00 1.41 -12.05
CA ALA A 25 22.98 2.41 -11.64
C ALA A 25 23.57 2.13 -10.23
N LEU A 26 22.74 1.66 -9.27
CA LEU A 26 23.23 1.22 -7.96
C LEU A 26 24.18 0.04 -8.08
N ARG A 27 23.84 -0.96 -8.91
CA ARG A 27 24.67 -2.13 -9.14
C ARG A 27 26.04 -1.79 -9.75
N GLU A 28 26.10 -0.85 -10.69
CA GLU A 28 27.38 -0.35 -11.26
C GLU A 28 28.28 0.29 -10.20
N ARG A 29 27.68 0.86 -9.15
CA ARG A 29 28.38 1.42 -7.98
C ARG A 29 28.72 0.39 -6.91
N GLY A 30 28.41 -0.89 -7.13
CA GLY A 30 28.63 -1.97 -6.15
C GLY A 30 27.62 -1.97 -4.98
N VAL A 31 26.50 -1.26 -5.15
CA VAL A 31 25.46 -1.14 -4.12
C VAL A 31 24.44 -2.25 -4.28
N ALA A 32 24.27 -3.06 -3.24
CA ALA A 32 23.21 -4.05 -3.19
C ALA A 32 21.85 -3.38 -2.97
N CYS A 33 20.83 -3.81 -3.71
CA CYS A 33 19.44 -3.46 -3.52
C CYS A 33 18.64 -4.75 -3.34
N GLY A 34 18.14 -5.03 -2.14
CA GLY A 34 17.51 -6.30 -1.82
C GLY A 34 16.22 -6.15 -1.01
N LEU A 35 15.19 -6.88 -1.45
CA LEU A 35 13.92 -7.03 -0.73
C LEU A 35 13.91 -8.37 0.02
N GLY A 36 13.78 -8.29 1.34
CA GLY A 36 13.51 -9.43 2.21
C GLY A 36 12.02 -9.67 2.41
N THR A 37 11.64 -10.94 2.60
CA THR A 37 10.28 -11.30 3.05
C THR A 37 10.36 -12.39 4.11
N VAL A 38 9.66 -12.20 5.23
CA VAL A 38 9.39 -13.25 6.19
C VAL A 38 7.97 -13.77 5.91
N LEU A 39 7.85 -15.06 5.60
CA LEU A 39 6.59 -15.75 5.36
C LEU A 39 6.47 -16.89 6.36
N VAL A 40 5.35 -16.99 7.08
CA VAL A 40 5.12 -18.03 8.09
C VAL A 40 3.86 -18.81 7.74
N GLY A 41 4.01 -20.13 7.63
CA GLY A 41 2.90 -21.05 7.36
C GLY A 41 2.53 -21.15 5.89
N ASP A 42 1.37 -21.81 5.62
CA ASP A 42 0.99 -22.31 4.31
C ASP A 42 -0.23 -21.59 3.72
N ASP A 43 -0.57 -20.37 4.20
CA ASP A 43 -1.72 -19.63 3.63
C ASP A 43 -1.49 -19.35 2.14
N PRO A 44 -2.36 -19.90 1.24
CA PRO A 44 -2.16 -19.77 -0.20
C PRO A 44 -2.21 -18.30 -0.68
N GLY A 45 -2.94 -17.44 0.03
CA GLY A 45 -3.02 -16.02 -0.27
C GLY A 45 -1.68 -15.33 -0.01
N SER A 46 -1.07 -15.58 1.15
CA SER A 46 0.23 -15.05 1.54
C SER A 46 1.33 -15.52 0.58
N HIS A 47 1.34 -16.81 0.22
CA HIS A 47 2.25 -17.36 -0.79
C HIS A 47 2.12 -16.68 -2.15
N ALA A 48 0.88 -16.46 -2.63
CA ALA A 48 0.64 -15.80 -3.91
C ALA A 48 1.13 -14.32 -3.89
N TYR A 49 0.91 -13.61 -2.76
CA TYR A 49 1.38 -12.23 -2.58
C TYR A 49 2.90 -12.14 -2.56
N VAL A 50 3.58 -12.99 -1.78
CA VAL A 50 5.05 -13.05 -1.71
C VAL A 50 5.62 -13.42 -3.07
N ALA A 51 5.09 -14.43 -3.76
CA ALA A 51 5.53 -14.80 -5.11
C ALA A 51 5.36 -13.63 -6.10
N GLY A 52 4.28 -12.85 -5.98
CA GLY A 52 4.07 -11.63 -6.77
C GLY A 52 5.17 -10.58 -6.54
N LYS A 53 5.51 -10.31 -5.28
CA LYS A 53 6.58 -9.37 -4.91
C LYS A 53 7.95 -9.80 -5.46
N HIS A 54 8.28 -11.10 -5.35
CA HIS A 54 9.55 -11.61 -5.87
C HIS A 54 9.63 -11.60 -7.40
N ARG A 55 8.50 -11.82 -8.11
CA ARG A 55 8.47 -11.61 -9.57
C ARG A 55 8.74 -10.14 -9.93
N ASP A 56 8.13 -9.19 -9.22
CA ASP A 56 8.40 -7.77 -9.44
C ASP A 56 9.86 -7.40 -9.12
N CYS A 57 10.47 -8.00 -8.08
CA CYS A 57 11.91 -7.84 -7.81
C CYS A 57 12.77 -8.32 -8.97
N ALA A 58 12.48 -9.50 -9.53
CA ALA A 58 13.22 -10.03 -10.67
C ALA A 58 13.11 -9.13 -11.91
N GLU A 59 11.90 -8.58 -12.16
CA GLU A 59 11.65 -7.64 -13.26
C GLU A 59 12.49 -6.36 -13.15
N VAL A 60 12.64 -5.83 -11.91
CA VAL A 60 13.36 -4.58 -11.63
C VAL A 60 14.85 -4.80 -11.39
N GLY A 61 15.29 -6.04 -11.16
CA GLY A 61 16.66 -6.39 -10.85
C GLY A 61 17.05 -6.27 -9.37
N ILE A 62 16.05 -6.20 -8.47
CA ILE A 62 16.22 -6.22 -7.03
C ILE A 62 16.50 -7.66 -6.58
N TYR A 63 17.48 -7.84 -5.69
CA TYR A 63 17.80 -9.14 -5.11
C TYR A 63 16.69 -9.60 -4.15
N SER A 64 16.24 -10.83 -4.27
CA SER A 64 15.20 -11.41 -3.40
C SER A 64 15.80 -12.23 -2.28
N ILE A 65 15.38 -11.95 -1.03
CA ILE A 65 15.77 -12.70 0.16
C ILE A 65 14.49 -13.27 0.79
N ARG A 66 14.44 -14.58 1.00
CA ARG A 66 13.26 -15.24 1.57
C ARG A 66 13.61 -15.93 2.88
N GLU A 67 12.79 -15.67 3.88
CA GLU A 67 12.74 -16.37 5.15
C GLU A 67 11.37 -17.06 5.22
N ASP A 68 11.30 -18.28 4.70
CA ASP A 68 10.07 -19.09 4.70
C ASP A 68 10.11 -19.99 5.95
N LEU A 69 9.18 -19.77 6.87
CA LEU A 69 9.06 -20.49 8.13
C LEU A 69 7.85 -21.42 8.10
N PRO A 70 7.93 -22.60 8.73
CA PRO A 70 6.82 -23.55 8.76
C PRO A 70 5.63 -23.03 9.59
N ALA A 71 4.47 -23.69 9.45
CA ALA A 71 3.24 -23.26 10.10
C ALA A 71 3.26 -23.40 11.65
N ASP A 72 4.15 -24.24 12.18
CA ASP A 72 4.38 -24.46 13.60
C ASP A 72 5.54 -23.61 14.16
N ALA A 73 6.06 -22.67 13.38
CA ALA A 73 7.10 -21.75 13.83
C ALA A 73 6.64 -20.97 15.06
N THR A 74 7.56 -20.78 15.98
CA THR A 74 7.34 -20.01 17.20
C THR A 74 7.59 -18.51 16.98
N THR A 75 7.17 -17.68 17.93
CA THR A 75 7.53 -16.24 17.95
C THR A 75 9.04 -16.05 17.88
N ALA A 76 9.81 -16.87 18.59
CA ALA A 76 11.28 -16.80 18.60
C ALA A 76 11.90 -17.12 17.23
N ASP A 77 11.30 -18.02 16.46
CA ASP A 77 11.76 -18.33 15.10
C ASP A 77 11.55 -17.14 14.16
N VAL A 78 10.41 -16.45 14.30
CA VAL A 78 10.11 -15.23 13.53
C VAL A 78 11.05 -14.09 13.93
N GLU A 79 11.30 -13.90 15.23
CA GLU A 79 12.27 -12.92 15.74
C GLU A 79 13.68 -13.19 15.16
N ALA A 80 14.12 -14.44 15.16
CA ALA A 80 15.41 -14.82 14.59
C ALA A 80 15.49 -14.54 13.07
N ALA A 81 14.40 -14.74 12.32
CA ALA A 81 14.34 -14.39 10.90
C ALA A 81 14.44 -12.87 10.70
N ILE A 82 13.74 -12.08 11.51
CA ILE A 82 13.81 -10.61 11.51
C ILE A 82 15.25 -10.15 11.81
N ASP A 83 15.90 -10.73 12.82
CA ASP A 83 17.28 -10.37 13.20
C ASP A 83 18.27 -10.67 12.07
N ARG A 84 18.10 -11.80 11.37
CA ARG A 84 18.93 -12.11 10.19
C ARG A 84 18.76 -11.06 9.09
N LEU A 85 17.54 -10.64 8.77
CA LEU A 85 17.29 -9.60 7.78
C LEU A 85 17.78 -8.23 8.24
N ASN A 86 17.66 -7.90 9.52
CA ASN A 86 18.26 -6.69 10.10
C ASN A 86 19.77 -6.66 9.93
N ALA A 87 20.44 -7.80 10.11
CA ALA A 87 21.89 -7.92 10.02
C ALA A 87 22.42 -8.07 8.57
N ASP A 88 21.61 -8.54 7.62
CA ASP A 88 22.05 -8.77 6.24
C ASP A 88 22.30 -7.43 5.50
N PRO A 89 23.55 -7.12 5.10
CA PRO A 89 23.87 -5.89 4.38
C PRO A 89 23.24 -5.83 2.97
N ARG A 90 22.88 -6.98 2.39
CA ARG A 90 22.23 -7.06 1.07
C ARG A 90 20.74 -6.73 1.16
N CYS A 91 20.13 -6.87 2.37
CA CYS A 91 18.74 -6.51 2.62
C CYS A 91 18.64 -5.01 2.84
N THR A 92 18.07 -4.27 1.91
CA THR A 92 17.86 -2.82 2.02
C THR A 92 16.46 -2.48 2.51
N GLY A 93 15.53 -3.41 2.38
CA GLY A 93 14.21 -3.32 2.98
C GLY A 93 13.56 -4.70 3.02
N TYR A 94 12.66 -4.92 3.98
CA TYR A 94 11.93 -6.18 4.07
C TYR A 94 10.57 -5.99 4.72
N ILE A 95 9.75 -7.03 4.62
CA ILE A 95 8.42 -7.11 5.23
C ILE A 95 8.24 -8.43 5.96
N VAL A 96 7.39 -8.41 6.99
CA VAL A 96 6.77 -9.61 7.55
C VAL A 96 5.40 -9.74 6.94
N GLN A 97 5.18 -10.81 6.15
CA GLN A 97 3.91 -11.03 5.46
C GLN A 97 2.82 -11.41 6.45
N LEU A 98 1.78 -10.60 6.51
CA LEU A 98 0.59 -10.87 7.32
C LEU A 98 -0.50 -11.60 6.50
N PRO A 99 -1.39 -12.38 7.13
CA PRO A 99 -1.44 -12.63 8.58
C PRO A 99 -0.39 -13.65 9.04
N LEU A 100 0.02 -13.56 10.30
CA LEU A 100 0.80 -14.61 10.98
C LEU A 100 -0.13 -15.72 11.49
N PRO A 101 0.39 -16.95 11.76
CA PRO A 101 -0.36 -18.01 12.38
C PRO A 101 -0.97 -17.60 13.73
N LYS A 102 -2.10 -18.25 14.07
CA LYS A 102 -2.76 -17.98 15.36
C LYS A 102 -1.80 -18.20 16.54
N GLY A 103 -1.80 -17.26 17.48
CA GLY A 103 -0.95 -17.30 18.68
C GLY A 103 0.35 -16.50 18.57
N ILE A 104 0.71 -16.02 17.39
CA ILE A 104 1.83 -15.09 17.20
C ILE A 104 1.28 -13.66 17.10
N ASP A 105 1.64 -12.81 18.05
CA ASP A 105 1.30 -11.38 18.01
C ASP A 105 2.23 -10.65 17.02
N PRO A 106 1.68 -10.04 15.94
CA PRO A 106 2.50 -9.32 14.99
C PRO A 106 3.06 -7.99 15.53
N GLY A 107 2.44 -7.39 16.54
CA GLY A 107 2.81 -6.07 17.04
C GLY A 107 4.28 -5.95 17.41
N PRO A 108 4.78 -6.71 18.41
CA PRO A 108 6.19 -6.67 18.82
C PRO A 108 7.16 -7.05 17.70
N LEU A 109 6.75 -7.96 16.80
CA LEU A 109 7.58 -8.41 15.67
C LEU A 109 7.75 -7.30 14.62
N LEU A 110 6.69 -6.56 14.31
CA LEU A 110 6.77 -5.43 13.38
C LEU A 110 7.60 -4.28 13.96
N GLU A 111 7.56 -4.07 15.28
CA GLU A 111 8.39 -3.09 15.97
C GLU A 111 9.88 -3.49 16.06
N ARG A 112 10.19 -4.79 15.89
CA ARG A 112 11.57 -5.31 15.85
C ARG A 112 12.27 -5.05 14.51
N ILE A 113 11.52 -4.73 13.47
CA ILE A 113 12.07 -4.35 12.15
C ILE A 113 12.96 -3.11 12.33
N ASP A 114 14.16 -3.12 11.76
CA ASP A 114 14.95 -1.88 11.66
C ASP A 114 14.14 -0.82 10.89
N PRO A 115 13.81 0.34 11.49
CA PRO A 115 13.05 1.38 10.81
C PRO A 115 13.62 1.81 9.46
N ALA A 116 14.94 1.69 9.27
CA ALA A 116 15.60 2.00 8.00
C ALA A 116 15.37 0.90 6.93
N LYS A 117 14.91 -0.29 7.34
CA LYS A 117 14.62 -1.44 6.48
C LYS A 117 13.12 -1.76 6.41
N ASP A 118 12.25 -0.93 7.00
CA ASP A 118 10.80 -1.06 6.97
C ASP A 118 10.27 -0.77 5.55
N ALA A 119 10.19 -1.77 4.70
CA ALA A 119 9.78 -1.57 3.31
C ALA A 119 8.29 -1.22 3.15
N ASP A 120 7.43 -1.60 4.10
CA ASP A 120 6.00 -1.23 4.09
C ASP A 120 5.74 0.20 4.56
N GLY A 121 6.69 0.83 5.26
CA GLY A 121 6.56 2.20 5.79
C GLY A 121 5.57 2.32 6.96
N LEU A 122 5.35 1.24 7.71
CA LEU A 122 4.36 1.17 8.79
C LEU A 122 4.99 1.06 10.19
N HIS A 123 6.31 1.04 10.29
CA HIS A 123 6.99 1.02 11.58
C HIS A 123 6.62 2.27 12.39
N PRO A 124 6.36 2.16 13.71
CA PRO A 124 5.96 3.31 14.55
C PRO A 124 6.90 4.51 14.45
N THR A 125 8.22 4.28 14.37
CA THR A 125 9.22 5.34 14.18
C THR A 125 8.99 6.10 12.86
N ASN A 126 8.71 5.39 11.75
CA ASN A 126 8.51 6.00 10.43
C ASN A 126 7.17 6.76 10.36
N LEU A 127 6.11 6.19 10.94
CA LEU A 127 4.82 6.87 11.09
C LEU A 127 4.93 8.10 12.00
N GLY A 128 5.69 8.02 13.09
CA GLY A 128 5.97 9.15 13.97
C GLY A 128 6.73 10.27 13.24
N ARG A 129 7.72 9.93 12.42
CA ARG A 129 8.41 10.90 11.55
C ARG A 129 7.47 11.55 10.55
N LEU A 130 6.56 10.78 9.95
CA LEU A 130 5.55 11.30 9.03
C LEU A 130 4.60 12.31 9.73
N VAL A 131 4.18 12.01 10.97
CA VAL A 131 3.35 12.92 11.78
C VAL A 131 4.07 14.24 12.07
N LEU A 132 5.36 14.18 12.42
CA LEU A 132 6.13 15.34 12.86
C LEU A 132 6.61 16.23 11.69
N ARG A 133 6.72 15.69 10.48
CA ARG A 133 7.28 16.40 9.32
C ARG A 133 6.19 16.77 8.33
N VAL A 134 5.65 17.98 8.45
CA VAL A 134 4.55 18.46 7.60
C VAL A 134 5.05 19.07 6.29
N SER A 135 6.24 19.70 6.30
CA SER A 135 6.81 20.44 5.16
C SER A 135 8.17 19.91 4.73
N GLU A 136 8.92 19.32 5.64
CA GLU A 136 10.28 18.87 5.41
C GLU A 136 10.29 17.63 4.51
N PRO A 137 11.35 17.43 3.71
CA PRO A 137 11.49 16.20 2.94
C PRO A 137 11.43 14.95 3.83
N LEU A 138 10.71 13.94 3.40
CA LEU A 138 10.65 12.65 4.06
C LEU A 138 11.79 11.77 3.55
N THR A 139 12.63 11.34 4.48
CA THR A 139 13.77 10.45 4.22
C THR A 139 13.55 9.03 4.75
N SER A 140 12.41 8.80 5.40
CA SER A 140 11.99 7.49 5.89
C SER A 140 11.05 6.82 4.89
N PRO A 141 10.97 5.47 4.87
CA PRO A 141 10.00 4.76 4.08
C PRO A 141 8.57 5.26 4.36
N LEU A 142 7.76 5.33 3.32
CA LEU A 142 6.36 5.76 3.40
C LEU A 142 5.40 4.59 3.27
N PRO A 143 4.22 4.65 3.91
CA PRO A 143 3.20 3.62 3.75
C PRO A 143 2.89 3.36 2.27
N CYS A 144 3.13 2.12 1.82
CA CYS A 144 3.11 1.78 0.39
C CYS A 144 1.78 2.07 -0.29
N THR A 145 0.65 1.64 0.29
CA THR A 145 -0.66 1.83 -0.32
C THR A 145 -1.08 3.30 -0.34
N PRO A 146 -0.99 4.07 0.75
CA PRO A 146 -1.21 5.52 0.75
C PRO A 146 -0.35 6.26 -0.28
N ARG A 147 0.95 5.98 -0.31
CA ARG A 147 1.87 6.54 -1.30
C ARG A 147 1.45 6.18 -2.73
N GLY A 148 1.04 4.91 -2.95
CA GLY A 148 0.54 4.44 -4.24
C GLY A 148 -0.73 5.14 -4.69
N CYS A 149 -1.65 5.49 -3.79
CA CYS A 149 -2.83 6.30 -4.09
C CYS A 149 -2.44 7.69 -4.60
N LEU A 150 -1.52 8.37 -3.90
CA LEU A 150 -1.09 9.71 -4.29
C LEU A 150 -0.28 9.71 -5.58
N GLU A 151 0.62 8.75 -5.76
CA GLU A 151 1.38 8.59 -6.99
C GLU A 151 0.47 8.31 -8.20
N LEU A 152 -0.56 7.46 -8.01
CA LEU A 152 -1.54 7.20 -9.06
C LEU A 152 -2.25 8.49 -9.48
N LEU A 153 -2.74 9.29 -8.53
CA LEU A 153 -3.36 10.57 -8.82
C LEU A 153 -2.40 11.53 -9.53
N ALA A 154 -1.17 11.65 -9.05
CA ALA A 154 -0.15 12.53 -9.63
C ALA A 154 0.17 12.18 -11.09
N ARG A 155 0.28 10.87 -11.42
CA ARG A 155 0.53 10.40 -12.80
C ARG A 155 -0.60 10.71 -13.77
N TYR A 156 -1.82 10.91 -13.26
CA TYR A 156 -2.96 11.39 -14.06
C TYR A 156 -3.16 12.91 -13.98
N GLY A 157 -2.25 13.64 -13.36
CA GLY A 157 -2.34 15.10 -13.22
C GLY A 157 -3.45 15.58 -12.27
N LEU A 158 -3.92 14.71 -11.37
CA LEU A 158 -5.01 14.98 -10.44
C LEU A 158 -4.46 15.48 -9.10
N SER A 159 -4.54 16.79 -8.88
CA SER A 159 -4.16 17.41 -7.61
C SER A 159 -5.26 17.25 -6.57
N VAL A 160 -4.85 17.01 -5.32
CA VAL A 160 -5.74 17.00 -4.15
C VAL A 160 -5.67 18.29 -3.33
N ALA A 161 -4.83 19.24 -3.74
CA ALA A 161 -4.65 20.51 -3.03
C ALA A 161 -5.96 21.30 -2.95
N GLY A 162 -6.34 21.69 -1.73
CA GLY A 162 -7.59 22.38 -1.45
C GLY A 162 -8.85 21.53 -1.54
N LYS A 163 -8.74 20.24 -1.88
CA LYS A 163 -9.88 19.33 -2.01
C LYS A 163 -10.29 18.72 -0.69
N HIS A 164 -11.59 18.40 -0.57
CA HIS A 164 -12.14 17.60 0.52
C HIS A 164 -12.00 16.11 0.18
N VAL A 165 -11.16 15.41 0.94
CA VAL A 165 -10.93 13.97 0.79
C VAL A 165 -11.65 13.23 1.92
N VAL A 166 -12.55 12.33 1.58
CA VAL A 166 -13.20 11.43 2.54
C VAL A 166 -12.58 10.05 2.45
N VAL A 167 -12.06 9.57 3.57
CA VAL A 167 -11.46 8.24 3.70
C VAL A 167 -12.42 7.34 4.45
N VAL A 168 -12.88 6.27 3.80
CA VAL A 168 -13.77 5.27 4.39
C VAL A 168 -12.94 4.11 4.93
N GLY A 169 -12.88 4.01 6.25
CA GLY A 169 -12.06 3.02 6.96
C GLY A 169 -10.96 3.66 7.81
N ARG A 170 -10.55 2.96 8.87
CA ARG A 170 -9.52 3.41 9.82
C ARG A 170 -8.44 2.39 10.12
N GLY A 171 -8.19 1.46 9.19
CA GLY A 171 -7.10 0.50 9.29
C GLY A 171 -5.74 1.21 9.27
N THR A 172 -4.75 0.64 9.95
CA THR A 172 -3.39 1.20 10.06
C THR A 172 -2.71 1.30 8.70
N THR A 173 -2.91 0.32 7.85
CA THR A 173 -2.24 0.24 6.55
C THR A 173 -2.64 1.38 5.59
N VAL A 174 -3.90 1.78 5.60
CA VAL A 174 -4.41 2.81 4.68
C VAL A 174 -5.18 3.90 5.41
N GLY A 175 -6.28 3.56 6.07
CA GLY A 175 -7.24 4.55 6.56
C GLY A 175 -6.63 5.63 7.44
N ARG A 176 -5.75 5.26 8.38
CA ARG A 176 -5.06 6.23 9.26
C ARG A 176 -3.87 6.89 8.57
N SER A 177 -3.05 6.11 7.88
CA SER A 177 -1.78 6.57 7.33
C SER A 177 -1.94 7.49 6.13
N ILE A 178 -2.97 7.31 5.30
CA ILE A 178 -3.20 8.16 4.13
C ILE A 178 -3.55 9.60 4.52
N GLY A 179 -4.26 9.81 5.61
CA GLY A 179 -4.57 11.15 6.12
C GLY A 179 -3.32 11.96 6.46
N LEU A 180 -2.29 11.28 6.98
CA LEU A 180 -1.01 11.93 7.30
C LEU A 180 -0.30 12.43 6.03
N LEU A 181 -0.33 11.67 4.94
CA LEU A 181 0.25 12.08 3.66
C LEU A 181 -0.56 13.21 3.01
N LEU A 182 -1.88 13.06 2.93
CA LEU A 182 -2.78 14.02 2.29
C LEU A 182 -2.76 15.41 2.94
N THR A 183 -2.54 15.48 4.26
CA THR A 183 -2.50 16.75 5.01
C THR A 183 -1.12 17.43 5.02
N ARG A 184 -0.08 16.80 4.44
CA ARG A 184 1.21 17.45 4.23
C ARG A 184 1.05 18.65 3.30
N ARG A 185 1.91 19.69 3.47
CA ARG A 185 1.83 20.92 2.68
C ARG A 185 2.01 20.72 1.19
N GLU A 186 2.73 19.69 0.77
CA GLU A 186 2.89 19.35 -0.64
C GLU A 186 1.60 18.82 -1.29
N HIS A 187 0.70 18.22 -0.50
CA HIS A 187 -0.60 17.73 -0.95
C HIS A 187 -1.75 18.64 -0.54
N ASN A 188 -1.70 19.19 0.67
CA ASN A 188 -2.55 20.28 1.17
C ASN A 188 -4.07 20.01 1.05
N ALA A 189 -4.51 18.77 1.30
CA ALA A 189 -5.92 18.38 1.29
C ALA A 189 -6.58 18.60 2.67
N THR A 190 -7.90 18.77 2.67
CA THR A 190 -8.73 18.64 3.88
C THR A 190 -9.23 17.20 3.96
N VAL A 191 -9.05 16.52 5.08
CA VAL A 191 -9.34 15.08 5.19
C VAL A 191 -10.36 14.81 6.29
N THR A 192 -11.41 14.06 5.92
CA THR A 192 -12.36 13.47 6.86
C THR A 192 -12.11 11.95 6.90
N LEU A 193 -11.72 11.45 8.09
CA LEU A 193 -11.57 10.01 8.33
C LEU A 193 -12.87 9.45 8.88
N THR A 194 -13.48 8.49 8.20
CA THR A 194 -14.74 7.86 8.59
C THR A 194 -14.54 6.39 8.96
N HIS A 195 -15.47 5.86 9.76
CA HIS A 195 -15.41 4.49 10.26
C HIS A 195 -16.82 4.01 10.68
N THR A 196 -16.95 2.79 11.17
CA THR A 196 -18.23 2.17 11.57
C THR A 196 -19.02 2.95 12.61
N GLY A 197 -18.41 3.84 13.37
CA GLY A 197 -19.08 4.74 14.32
C GLY A 197 -19.40 6.13 13.76
N THR A 198 -19.10 6.40 12.48
CA THR A 198 -19.43 7.66 11.84
C THR A 198 -20.92 7.74 11.58
N ARG A 199 -21.56 8.84 12.00
CA ARG A 199 -22.95 9.12 11.67
C ARG A 199 -23.02 9.67 10.24
N ASP A 200 -24.09 9.31 9.53
CA ASP A 200 -24.41 9.86 8.21
C ASP A 200 -23.23 9.80 7.24
N LEU A 201 -22.62 8.60 7.06
CA LEU A 201 -21.48 8.39 6.16
C LEU A 201 -21.78 8.94 4.76
N ASP A 202 -22.98 8.70 4.27
CA ASP A 202 -23.47 9.16 2.97
C ASP A 202 -23.44 10.70 2.83
N ALA A 203 -23.70 11.44 3.90
CA ALA A 203 -23.59 12.91 3.89
C ALA A 203 -22.13 13.37 3.72
N HIS A 204 -21.18 12.67 4.32
CA HIS A 204 -19.76 12.95 4.11
C HIS A 204 -19.33 12.64 2.67
N LEU A 205 -19.76 11.49 2.14
CA LEU A 205 -19.43 11.07 0.77
C LEU A 205 -19.96 12.04 -0.28
N ARG A 206 -21.20 12.53 -0.12
CA ARG A 206 -21.82 13.50 -1.06
C ARG A 206 -21.10 14.84 -1.14
N THR A 207 -20.28 15.18 -0.18
CA THR A 207 -19.49 16.44 -0.16
C THR A 207 -18.03 16.25 -0.54
N ALA A 208 -17.62 15.01 -0.86
CA ALA A 208 -16.23 14.68 -1.16
C ALA A 208 -15.86 15.01 -2.61
N ASP A 209 -14.75 15.70 -2.80
CA ASP A 209 -14.06 15.79 -4.11
C ASP A 209 -13.33 14.50 -4.45
N VAL A 210 -12.79 13.84 -3.40
CA VAL A 210 -12.05 12.58 -3.51
C VAL A 210 -12.50 11.61 -2.44
N ILE A 211 -12.81 10.38 -2.83
CA ILE A 211 -13.17 9.29 -1.92
C ILE A 211 -12.07 8.22 -1.96
N VAL A 212 -11.59 7.81 -0.79
CA VAL A 212 -10.68 6.67 -0.62
C VAL A 212 -11.43 5.58 0.14
N ALA A 213 -11.89 4.56 -0.57
CA ALA A 213 -12.63 3.44 0.00
C ALA A 213 -11.64 2.35 0.49
N ALA A 214 -11.47 2.22 1.80
CA ALA A 214 -10.48 1.34 2.45
C ALA A 214 -11.05 0.66 3.72
N ALA A 215 -12.32 0.24 3.66
CA ALA A 215 -13.02 -0.40 4.77
C ALA A 215 -12.96 -1.94 4.72
N GLY A 216 -12.70 -2.54 3.56
CA GLY A 216 -12.83 -3.98 3.34
C GLY A 216 -14.29 -4.46 3.38
N VAL A 217 -15.23 -3.61 2.98
CA VAL A 217 -16.66 -3.88 2.97
C VAL A 217 -17.22 -3.63 1.57
N PRO A 218 -17.56 -4.68 0.81
CA PRO A 218 -18.07 -4.54 -0.54
C PRO A 218 -19.31 -3.63 -0.63
N GLY A 219 -19.29 -2.67 -1.57
CA GLY A 219 -20.40 -1.77 -1.83
C GLY A 219 -20.67 -0.74 -0.75
N VAL A 220 -19.74 -0.48 0.15
CA VAL A 220 -19.89 0.56 1.18
C VAL A 220 -19.94 1.98 0.58
N VAL A 221 -19.37 2.18 -0.62
CA VAL A 221 -19.51 3.42 -1.39
C VAL A 221 -20.46 3.17 -2.55
N ARG A 222 -21.65 3.76 -2.50
CA ARG A 222 -22.74 3.57 -3.47
C ARG A 222 -22.83 4.76 -4.43
N ALA A 223 -23.41 4.55 -5.60
CA ALA A 223 -23.53 5.60 -6.61
C ALA A 223 -24.33 6.85 -6.15
N GLU A 224 -25.40 6.63 -5.37
CA GLU A 224 -26.23 7.72 -4.82
C GLU A 224 -25.50 8.58 -3.77
N ASP A 225 -24.39 8.09 -3.25
CA ASP A 225 -23.60 8.77 -2.21
C ASP A 225 -22.37 9.49 -2.79
N VAL A 226 -22.09 9.35 -4.09
CA VAL A 226 -20.93 9.97 -4.75
C VAL A 226 -21.34 11.25 -5.46
N ALA A 227 -20.60 12.34 -5.20
CA ALA A 227 -20.79 13.58 -5.93
C ALA A 227 -20.44 13.40 -7.43
N PRO A 228 -21.26 13.94 -8.37
CA PRO A 228 -20.93 13.88 -9.77
C PRO A 228 -19.55 14.47 -10.07
N GLY A 229 -18.72 13.71 -10.77
CA GLY A 229 -17.35 14.15 -11.10
C GLY A 229 -16.30 13.91 -10.04
N ALA A 230 -16.65 13.36 -8.86
CA ALA A 230 -15.68 13.02 -7.82
C ALA A 230 -14.64 11.99 -8.29
N ILE A 231 -13.49 12.00 -7.67
CA ILE A 231 -12.43 11.00 -7.85
C ILE A 231 -12.63 9.90 -6.82
N VAL A 232 -12.68 8.63 -7.25
CA VAL A 232 -12.90 7.50 -6.34
C VAL A 232 -11.74 6.51 -6.46
N LEU A 233 -11.06 6.28 -5.33
CA LEU A 233 -10.01 5.28 -5.18
C LEU A 233 -10.57 4.06 -4.43
N ASP A 234 -10.76 2.95 -5.13
CA ASP A 234 -11.19 1.68 -4.56
C ASP A 234 -9.96 0.89 -4.08
N VAL A 235 -9.73 0.88 -2.79
CA VAL A 235 -8.55 0.30 -2.13
C VAL A 235 -8.87 -0.99 -1.40
N GLY A 236 -10.08 -1.08 -0.81
CA GLY A 236 -10.50 -2.25 -0.05
C GLY A 236 -10.55 -3.51 -0.90
N VAL A 237 -10.22 -4.64 -0.32
CA VAL A 237 -10.26 -5.94 -0.99
C VAL A 237 -10.96 -6.95 -0.10
N SER A 238 -12.03 -7.54 -0.62
CA SER A 238 -12.76 -8.63 0.00
C SER A 238 -12.81 -9.85 -0.90
N ARG A 239 -12.87 -11.03 -0.30
CA ARG A 239 -13.10 -12.28 -1.02
C ARG A 239 -14.60 -12.57 -1.02
N GLN A 240 -15.21 -12.63 -2.18
CA GLN A 240 -16.60 -13.02 -2.36
C GLN A 240 -16.66 -14.36 -3.06
N VAL A 241 -17.38 -15.30 -2.47
CA VAL A 241 -17.65 -16.62 -3.09
C VAL A 241 -18.92 -16.45 -3.91
N ASP A 242 -18.84 -16.81 -5.18
CA ASP A 242 -19.99 -16.91 -6.06
C ASP A 242 -20.78 -18.17 -5.68
N GLU A 243 -22.02 -18.01 -5.26
CA GLU A 243 -22.86 -19.10 -4.71
C GLU A 243 -23.21 -20.15 -5.77
N GLU A 244 -23.28 -19.78 -7.05
CA GLU A 244 -23.64 -20.70 -8.13
C GLU A 244 -22.43 -21.51 -8.61
N THR A 245 -21.26 -20.87 -8.69
CA THR A 245 -20.06 -21.51 -9.27
C THR A 245 -19.05 -21.97 -8.23
N GLY A 246 -19.20 -21.58 -6.96
CA GLY A 246 -18.23 -21.81 -5.88
C GLY A 246 -16.89 -21.08 -6.07
N ARG A 247 -16.78 -20.25 -7.11
CA ARG A 247 -15.53 -19.52 -7.39
C ARG A 247 -15.38 -18.31 -6.50
N THR A 248 -14.18 -18.13 -5.95
CA THR A 248 -13.83 -16.93 -5.21
C THR A 248 -13.35 -15.84 -6.15
N ARG A 249 -13.92 -14.64 -6.04
CA ARG A 249 -13.46 -13.44 -6.71
C ARG A 249 -13.05 -12.38 -5.69
N LEU A 250 -12.09 -11.54 -6.08
CA LEU A 250 -11.76 -10.34 -5.32
C LEU A 250 -12.71 -9.21 -5.75
N VAL A 251 -13.27 -8.52 -4.78
CA VAL A 251 -14.15 -7.37 -4.97
C VAL A 251 -13.67 -6.20 -4.14
N GLY A 252 -13.89 -5.00 -4.65
CA GLY A 252 -13.58 -3.76 -3.96
C GLY A 252 -14.69 -3.30 -3.01
N ASP A 253 -14.48 -2.13 -2.42
CA ASP A 253 -15.41 -1.46 -1.53
C ASP A 253 -16.44 -0.60 -2.27
N VAL A 254 -16.23 -0.35 -3.55
CA VAL A 254 -17.03 0.57 -4.39
C VAL A 254 -18.04 -0.21 -5.21
N ASP A 255 -19.32 0.23 -5.16
CA ASP A 255 -20.36 -0.32 -6.02
C ASP A 255 -20.04 -0.05 -7.50
N PRO A 256 -20.20 -1.03 -8.40
CA PRO A 256 -19.95 -0.86 -9.83
C PRO A 256 -20.70 0.29 -10.49
N ALA A 257 -21.90 0.67 -10.02
CA ALA A 257 -22.69 1.78 -10.54
C ALA A 257 -22.03 3.16 -10.30
N VAL A 258 -21.07 3.27 -9.38
CA VAL A 258 -20.27 4.49 -9.16
C VAL A 258 -19.57 4.94 -10.44
N ARG A 259 -19.27 4.01 -11.34
CA ARG A 259 -18.68 4.31 -12.65
C ARG A 259 -19.51 5.30 -13.49
N ASP A 260 -20.79 5.34 -13.30
CA ASP A 260 -21.69 6.22 -14.09
C ASP A 260 -21.84 7.62 -13.49
N VAL A 261 -21.30 7.86 -12.27
CA VAL A 261 -21.40 9.12 -11.53
C VAL A 261 -20.04 9.78 -11.34
N ALA A 262 -19.03 9.01 -10.95
CA ALA A 262 -17.68 9.52 -10.70
C ALA A 262 -17.05 10.12 -11.96
N GLY A 263 -16.15 11.09 -11.79
CA GLY A 263 -15.30 11.59 -12.88
C GLY A 263 -14.13 10.66 -13.15
N TRP A 264 -13.53 10.10 -12.07
CA TRP A 264 -12.41 9.17 -12.10
C TRP A 264 -12.63 8.02 -11.13
N LEU A 265 -12.24 6.82 -11.56
CA LEU A 265 -12.38 5.62 -10.73
C LEU A 265 -11.15 4.71 -10.88
N SER A 266 -10.53 4.31 -9.78
CA SER A 266 -9.55 3.23 -9.81
C SER A 266 -10.27 1.87 -9.84
N PRO A 267 -10.00 1.01 -10.83
CA PRO A 267 -10.63 -0.31 -10.88
C PRO A 267 -10.10 -1.23 -9.77
N ASN A 268 -10.95 -2.11 -9.27
CA ASN A 268 -10.54 -3.16 -8.36
C ASN A 268 -11.03 -4.53 -8.86
N PRO A 269 -10.11 -5.42 -9.28
CA PRO A 269 -8.65 -5.30 -9.25
C PRO A 269 -8.07 -4.43 -10.40
N GLY A 270 -6.82 -3.95 -10.19
CA GLY A 270 -6.04 -3.30 -11.26
C GLY A 270 -5.73 -1.81 -11.07
N GLY A 271 -6.33 -1.18 -10.05
CA GLY A 271 -6.05 0.19 -9.64
C GLY A 271 -4.93 0.28 -8.59
N VAL A 272 -5.30 0.43 -7.33
CA VAL A 272 -4.34 0.70 -6.24
C VAL A 272 -3.45 -0.50 -5.89
N GLY A 273 -3.92 -1.74 -6.00
CA GLY A 273 -3.14 -2.93 -5.66
C GLY A 273 -1.76 -3.03 -6.37
N PRO A 274 -1.69 -2.90 -7.70
CA PRO A 274 -0.40 -2.83 -8.42
C PRO A 274 0.50 -1.68 -7.94
N MET A 275 -0.07 -0.53 -7.61
CA MET A 275 0.67 0.63 -7.11
C MET A 275 1.32 0.35 -5.76
N THR A 276 0.62 -0.34 -4.85
CA THR A 276 1.19 -0.77 -3.55
C THR A 276 2.49 -1.55 -3.74
N ARG A 277 2.52 -2.50 -4.68
CA ARG A 277 3.72 -3.30 -4.96
C ARG A 277 4.83 -2.45 -5.58
N ALA A 278 4.51 -1.54 -6.48
CA ALA A 278 5.49 -0.63 -7.06
C ALA A 278 6.11 0.30 -5.99
N MET A 279 5.31 0.80 -5.04
CA MET A 279 5.82 1.63 -3.94
C MET A 279 6.66 0.85 -2.94
N LEU A 280 6.35 -0.44 -2.72
CA LEU A 280 7.23 -1.32 -1.94
C LEU A 280 8.64 -1.40 -2.54
N LEU A 281 8.74 -1.61 -3.85
CA LEU A 281 10.03 -1.61 -4.54
C LEU A 281 10.70 -0.24 -4.50
N ALA A 282 9.93 0.85 -4.62
CA ALA A 282 10.44 2.21 -4.51
C ALA A 282 11.09 2.46 -3.14
N ASN A 283 10.41 2.06 -2.03
CA ASN A 283 10.97 2.17 -0.68
C ASN A 283 12.30 1.41 -0.55
N VAL A 284 12.40 0.19 -1.14
CA VAL A 284 13.61 -0.63 -1.10
C VAL A 284 14.76 0.02 -1.89
N VAL A 285 14.48 0.61 -3.05
CA VAL A 285 15.47 1.31 -3.88
C VAL A 285 15.94 2.60 -3.19
N GLU A 286 15.01 3.41 -2.68
CA GLU A 286 15.31 4.64 -1.96
C GLU A 286 16.14 4.38 -0.69
N ALA A 287 15.86 3.29 0.03
CA ALA A 287 16.67 2.88 1.17
C ALA A 287 18.09 2.46 0.75
N ALA A 288 18.25 1.84 -0.42
CA ALA A 288 19.57 1.53 -0.97
C ALA A 288 20.34 2.81 -1.33
N GLU A 289 19.70 3.76 -2.00
CA GLU A 289 20.30 5.05 -2.37
C GLU A 289 20.72 5.86 -1.15
N ALA A 290 19.87 5.92 -0.11
CA ALA A 290 20.14 6.67 1.12
C ALA A 290 21.35 6.17 1.92
N ARG A 291 21.77 4.89 1.74
CA ARG A 291 22.96 4.35 2.41
C ARG A 291 24.27 4.84 1.80
N PHE A 292 24.23 5.43 0.61
CA PHE A 292 25.40 5.80 -0.19
C PHE A 292 25.39 7.27 -0.65
N ALA A 293 24.39 8.05 -0.16
CA ALA A 293 24.33 9.49 -0.31
C ALA A 293 25.12 10.18 0.82
#